data_f2c55b60b4957bfe53ce235d184a09b5
#
_entry.id   f2c55b60b4957bfe53ce235d184a09b5
#
_cell.length_a   1.000
_cell.length_b   1.000
_cell.length_c   1.000
_cell.angle_alpha   90.00
_cell.angle_beta   90.00
_cell.angle_gamma   90.00
#
_symmetry.space_group_name_H-M   'P 1'
#
loop_
_entity.id
_entity.type
_entity.pdbx_description
1 polymer ?
#
loop_
_entity_poly.entity_id
_entity_poly.type
_entity_poly.pdbx_seq_one_letter_code
_entity_poly.pdbx_strand_id
1 'polypeptide(L)'
;MKKTLIAIVACMLAFGGTAMAQKTAKIGHINSNDLMQIMPGRDSAQTVLQAEVTELENTLKAMQSEAEKRYNDYVANQAGWTDLIRQTKQREIQDMAARIEEFQQNAQKQLQDREQELLKPVIDRAKKAIEEVAREGGYTYILDAGTAAILYDGGGDDIMPLVKKKLGLK
;
A
#
# COMPACT_ATOMS: atom_id res chain seq x y z
N MET A 1 22.85 -27.97 68.77
CA MET A 1 23.39 -27.00 67.85
C MET A 1 23.79 -27.54 66.47
N LYS A 2 24.37 -28.72 66.31
CA LYS A 2 24.72 -29.32 64.99
C LYS A 2 23.52 -29.73 64.15
N LYS A 3 22.38 -30.20 64.78
CA LYS A 3 21.19 -30.66 64.09
C LYS A 3 20.32 -29.51 63.54
N THR A 4 20.33 -28.35 64.17
CA THR A 4 19.65 -27.13 63.72
C THR A 4 20.35 -26.44 62.54
N LEU A 5 21.67 -26.52 62.46
CA LEU A 5 22.44 -26.00 61.35
C LEU A 5 22.20 -26.77 60.04
N ILE A 6 22.04 -28.07 60.12
CA ILE A 6 21.78 -28.96 58.98
C ILE A 6 20.37 -28.67 58.40
N ALA A 7 19.37 -28.38 59.24
CA ALA A 7 18.00 -28.07 58.78
C ALA A 7 17.93 -26.75 58.06
N ILE A 8 18.72 -25.74 58.43
CA ILE A 8 18.77 -24.42 57.76
C ILE A 8 19.46 -24.53 56.40
N VAL A 9 20.50 -25.33 56.28
CA VAL A 9 21.20 -25.54 54.97
C VAL A 9 20.28 -26.33 54.00
N ALA A 10 19.48 -27.31 54.50
CA ALA A 10 18.56 -28.06 53.68
C ALA A 10 17.37 -27.19 53.15
N CYS A 11 16.90 -26.22 53.95
CA CYS A 11 15.87 -25.27 53.51
C CYS A 11 16.39 -24.27 52.45
N MET A 12 17.65 -23.85 52.49
CA MET A 12 18.23 -22.95 51.46
C MET A 12 18.42 -23.64 50.11
N LEU A 13 18.58 -24.95 50.04
CA LEU A 13 18.67 -25.72 48.80
C LEU A 13 17.33 -26.01 48.17
N ALA A 14 16.23 -25.90 48.88
CA ALA A 14 14.87 -26.11 48.36
C ALA A 14 14.27 -24.87 47.66
N PHE A 15 14.86 -23.67 47.83
CA PHE A 15 14.54 -22.46 47.09
C PHE A 15 15.42 -22.29 45.84
N GLY A 16 15.81 -23.39 45.20
CA GLY A 16 16.36 -23.40 43.85
C GLY A 16 15.29 -22.82 42.91
N GLY A 17 15.39 -21.52 42.64
CA GLY A 17 14.47 -20.77 41.82
C GLY A 17 14.22 -21.49 40.50
N THR A 18 12.95 -21.70 40.20
CA THR A 18 12.51 -22.00 38.86
C THR A 18 12.97 -20.83 37.98
N ALA A 19 14.15 -20.98 37.35
CA ALA A 19 14.54 -20.11 36.26
C ALA A 19 13.43 -20.22 35.22
N MET A 20 12.50 -19.27 35.23
CA MET A 20 11.58 -19.07 34.13
C MET A 20 12.46 -18.87 32.91
N ALA A 21 12.59 -19.90 32.08
CA ALA A 21 13.24 -19.80 30.80
C ALA A 21 12.52 -18.70 30.04
N GLN A 22 13.05 -17.47 30.04
CA GLN A 22 12.56 -16.41 29.18
C GLN A 22 12.64 -16.95 27.76
N LYS A 23 11.49 -17.24 27.17
CA LYS A 23 11.41 -17.57 25.75
C LYS A 23 12.07 -16.40 25.02
N THR A 24 13.30 -16.58 24.54
CA THR A 24 13.97 -15.62 23.67
C THR A 24 13.04 -15.38 22.48
N ALA A 25 12.64 -14.12 22.29
CA ALA A 25 11.77 -13.75 21.19
C ALA A 25 12.50 -14.09 19.88
N LYS A 26 11.91 -14.97 19.08
CA LYS A 26 12.40 -15.25 17.73
C LYS A 26 11.93 -14.15 16.79
N ILE A 27 12.86 -13.44 16.19
CA ILE A 27 12.59 -12.30 15.31
C ILE A 27 12.98 -12.70 13.88
N GLY A 28 12.06 -12.46 12.94
CA GLY A 28 12.35 -12.53 11.52
C GLY A 28 12.15 -11.17 10.87
N HIS A 29 12.61 -11.05 9.63
CA HIS A 29 12.37 -9.87 8.80
C HIS A 29 12.03 -10.27 7.37
N ILE A 30 11.38 -9.36 6.65
CA ILE A 30 11.07 -9.50 5.23
C ILE A 30 11.01 -8.11 4.60
N ASN A 31 11.50 -7.97 3.37
CA ASN A 31 11.26 -6.76 2.59
C ASN A 31 9.89 -6.88 1.88
N SER A 32 8.90 -6.15 2.41
CA SER A 32 7.53 -6.17 1.86
C SER A 32 7.47 -5.61 0.44
N ASN A 33 8.33 -4.64 0.10
CA ASN A 33 8.37 -4.07 -1.26
C ASN A 33 8.86 -5.11 -2.28
N ASP A 34 9.93 -5.85 -1.94
CA ASP A 34 10.45 -6.90 -2.82
C ASP A 34 9.44 -8.06 -2.96
N LEU A 35 8.76 -8.42 -1.86
CA LEU A 35 7.69 -9.40 -1.91
C LEU A 35 6.58 -8.96 -2.85
N MET A 36 6.10 -7.71 -2.71
CA MET A 36 5.04 -7.17 -3.55
C MET A 36 5.41 -7.14 -5.04
N GLN A 37 6.68 -6.97 -5.40
CA GLN A 37 7.11 -6.99 -6.79
C GLN A 37 6.94 -8.35 -7.48
N ILE A 38 6.99 -9.42 -6.71
CA ILE A 38 6.90 -10.80 -7.23
C ILE A 38 5.52 -11.45 -6.97
N MET A 39 4.59 -10.70 -6.36
CA MET A 39 3.27 -11.24 -6.01
C MET A 39 2.42 -11.53 -7.25
N PRO A 40 1.82 -12.74 -7.33
CA PRO A 40 0.87 -13.04 -8.40
C PRO A 40 -0.36 -12.13 -8.32
N GLY A 41 -0.77 -11.62 -9.48
CA GLY A 41 -1.91 -10.71 -9.60
C GLY A 41 -1.53 -9.23 -9.60
N ARG A 42 -0.31 -8.85 -9.17
CA ARG A 42 0.17 -7.47 -9.26
C ARG A 42 0.19 -6.96 -10.70
N ASP A 43 0.77 -7.74 -11.62
CA ASP A 43 0.88 -7.34 -13.03
C ASP A 43 -0.50 -7.21 -13.68
N SER A 44 -1.45 -8.07 -13.34
CA SER A 44 -2.84 -7.96 -13.80
C SER A 44 -3.51 -6.71 -13.26
N ALA A 45 -3.31 -6.39 -11.97
CA ALA A 45 -3.82 -5.17 -11.36
C ALA A 45 -3.25 -3.93 -12.04
N GLN A 46 -1.94 -3.93 -12.31
CA GLN A 46 -1.26 -2.83 -13.00
C GLN A 46 -1.77 -2.66 -14.44
N THR A 47 -2.03 -3.76 -15.16
CA THR A 47 -2.57 -3.72 -16.53
C THR A 47 -3.96 -3.10 -16.54
N VAL A 48 -4.83 -3.48 -15.60
CA VAL A 48 -6.18 -2.90 -15.49
C VAL A 48 -6.10 -1.42 -15.16
N LEU A 49 -5.28 -1.04 -14.18
CA LEU A 49 -5.11 0.36 -13.79
C LEU A 49 -4.57 1.21 -14.95
N GLN A 50 -3.60 0.69 -15.71
CA GLN A 50 -3.05 1.39 -16.88
C GLN A 50 -4.12 1.61 -17.98
N ALA A 51 -5.01 0.65 -18.19
CA ALA A 51 -6.11 0.80 -19.13
C ALA A 51 -7.07 1.91 -18.69
N GLU A 52 -7.42 1.97 -17.41
CA GLU A 52 -8.26 3.04 -16.84
C GLU A 52 -7.58 4.42 -16.94
N VAL A 53 -6.28 4.51 -16.65
CA VAL A 53 -5.49 5.74 -16.85
C VAL A 53 -5.62 6.23 -18.29
N THR A 54 -5.40 5.33 -19.26
CA THR A 54 -5.48 5.67 -20.69
C THR A 54 -6.89 6.16 -21.08
N GLU A 55 -7.94 5.57 -20.55
CA GLU A 55 -9.32 5.99 -20.81
C GLU A 55 -9.61 7.39 -20.25
N LEU A 56 -9.18 7.64 -19.01
CA LEU A 56 -9.35 8.95 -18.38
C LEU A 56 -8.54 10.05 -19.09
N GLU A 57 -7.30 9.74 -19.52
CA GLU A 57 -6.48 10.67 -20.31
C GLU A 57 -7.13 11.00 -21.65
N ASN A 58 -7.70 10.01 -22.37
CA ASN A 58 -8.41 10.23 -23.60
C ASN A 58 -9.66 11.09 -23.40
N THR A 59 -10.40 10.86 -22.33
CA THR A 59 -11.57 11.66 -21.97
C THR A 59 -11.19 13.10 -21.67
N LEU A 60 -10.13 13.30 -20.85
CA LEU A 60 -9.62 14.63 -20.55
C LEU A 60 -9.18 15.39 -21.81
N LYS A 61 -8.45 14.72 -22.71
CA LYS A 61 -8.03 15.28 -23.98
C LYS A 61 -9.21 15.69 -24.88
N ALA A 62 -10.25 14.89 -24.89
CA ALA A 62 -11.48 15.22 -25.64
C ALA A 62 -12.17 16.46 -25.05
N MET A 63 -12.26 16.56 -23.71
CA MET A 63 -12.82 17.74 -23.03
C MET A 63 -12.01 19.00 -23.30
N GLN A 64 -10.68 18.91 -23.27
CA GLN A 64 -9.77 20.02 -23.58
C GLN A 64 -9.91 20.49 -25.03
N SER A 65 -9.98 19.55 -25.98
CA SER A 65 -10.21 19.87 -27.40
C SER A 65 -11.54 20.55 -27.63
N GLU A 66 -12.61 20.11 -26.95
CA GLU A 66 -13.92 20.78 -27.03
C GLU A 66 -13.88 22.19 -26.43
N ALA A 67 -13.19 22.37 -25.30
CA ALA A 67 -12.98 23.68 -24.68
C ALA A 67 -12.25 24.65 -25.62
N GLU A 68 -11.17 24.17 -26.24
CA GLU A 68 -10.39 24.95 -27.22
C GLU A 68 -11.24 25.34 -28.43
N LYS A 69 -12.02 24.41 -28.97
CA LYS A 69 -12.93 24.67 -30.08
C LYS A 69 -13.95 25.76 -29.73
N ARG A 70 -14.57 25.69 -28.55
CA ARG A 70 -15.55 26.70 -28.08
C ARG A 70 -14.90 28.06 -27.90
N TYR A 71 -13.67 28.08 -27.34
CA TYR A 71 -12.91 29.32 -27.19
C TYR A 71 -12.56 29.95 -28.53
N ASN A 72 -12.08 29.15 -29.50
CA ASN A 72 -11.75 29.62 -30.84
C ASN A 72 -12.99 30.14 -31.58
N ASP A 73 -14.16 29.44 -31.47
CA ASP A 73 -15.39 29.91 -32.01
C ASP A 73 -15.83 31.26 -31.38
N TYR A 74 -15.68 31.40 -30.07
CA TYR A 74 -15.93 32.66 -29.38
C TYR A 74 -15.06 33.78 -29.93
N VAL A 75 -13.76 33.59 -30.03
CA VAL A 75 -12.82 34.60 -30.50
C VAL A 75 -13.11 35.03 -31.94
N ALA A 76 -13.46 34.06 -32.80
CA ALA A 76 -13.74 34.33 -34.23
C ALA A 76 -15.07 35.08 -34.45
N ASN A 77 -16.09 34.85 -33.65
CA ASN A 77 -17.46 35.29 -33.95
C ASN A 77 -17.99 36.37 -32.98
N GLN A 78 -17.30 36.66 -31.85
CA GLN A 78 -17.80 37.58 -30.80
C GLN A 78 -18.20 38.98 -31.33
N ALA A 79 -17.52 39.48 -32.37
CA ALA A 79 -17.81 40.80 -32.93
C ALA A 79 -19.18 40.90 -33.60
N GLY A 80 -19.72 39.77 -34.11
CA GLY A 80 -21.02 39.70 -34.76
C GLY A 80 -22.18 39.35 -33.82
N TRP A 81 -21.89 39.05 -32.54
CA TRP A 81 -22.89 38.61 -31.57
C TRP A 81 -23.49 39.75 -30.75
N THR A 82 -24.71 39.58 -30.33
CA THR A 82 -25.32 40.46 -29.32
C THR A 82 -24.64 40.25 -27.96
N ASP A 83 -24.80 41.24 -27.08
CA ASP A 83 -24.24 41.16 -25.72
C ASP A 83 -24.71 39.92 -24.96
N LEU A 84 -25.99 39.55 -25.12
CA LEU A 84 -26.56 38.37 -24.47
C LEU A 84 -25.89 37.08 -24.98
N ILE A 85 -25.66 36.97 -26.28
CA ILE A 85 -24.99 35.78 -26.86
C ILE A 85 -23.56 35.72 -26.40
N ARG A 86 -22.83 36.83 -26.37
CA ARG A 86 -21.44 36.88 -25.87
C ARG A 86 -21.34 36.43 -24.42
N GLN A 87 -22.21 36.94 -23.55
CA GLN A 87 -22.26 36.54 -22.15
C GLN A 87 -22.58 35.04 -21.98
N THR A 88 -23.53 34.53 -22.78
CA THR A 88 -23.86 33.10 -22.72
C THR A 88 -22.65 32.22 -23.13
N LYS A 89 -22.02 32.59 -24.26
CA LYS A 89 -20.85 31.83 -24.75
C LYS A 89 -19.66 31.89 -23.79
N GLN A 90 -19.44 33.05 -23.19
CA GLN A 90 -18.37 33.21 -22.16
C GLN A 90 -18.66 32.32 -20.95
N ARG A 91 -19.92 32.24 -20.50
CA ARG A 91 -20.32 31.35 -19.41
C ARG A 91 -20.12 29.88 -19.78
N GLU A 92 -20.50 29.46 -20.98
CA GLU A 92 -20.28 28.09 -21.47
C GLU A 92 -18.81 27.69 -21.44
N ILE A 93 -17.88 28.61 -21.78
CA ILE A 93 -16.44 28.38 -21.72
C ILE A 93 -15.96 28.25 -20.26
N GLN A 94 -16.43 29.12 -19.36
CA GLN A 94 -16.13 29.06 -17.94
C GLN A 94 -16.61 27.76 -17.31
N ASP A 95 -17.84 27.37 -17.63
CA ASP A 95 -18.44 26.11 -17.15
C ASP A 95 -17.65 24.88 -17.65
N MET A 96 -17.16 24.92 -18.89
CA MET A 96 -16.31 23.85 -19.44
C MET A 96 -14.98 23.78 -18.71
N ALA A 97 -14.35 24.91 -18.41
CA ALA A 97 -13.11 24.95 -17.65
C ALA A 97 -13.29 24.35 -16.24
N ALA A 98 -14.39 24.73 -15.56
CA ALA A 98 -14.74 24.17 -14.25
C ALA A 98 -14.97 22.65 -14.30
N ARG A 99 -15.67 22.15 -15.35
CA ARG A 99 -15.88 20.72 -15.55
C ARG A 99 -14.58 19.95 -15.79
N ILE A 100 -13.63 20.53 -16.52
CA ILE A 100 -12.31 19.92 -16.73
C ILE A 100 -11.57 19.78 -15.41
N GLU A 101 -11.57 20.84 -14.59
CA GLU A 101 -10.94 20.80 -13.27
C GLU A 101 -11.59 19.75 -12.34
N GLU A 102 -12.92 19.74 -12.29
CA GLU A 102 -13.68 18.74 -11.52
C GLU A 102 -13.38 17.31 -12.00
N PHE A 103 -13.33 17.10 -13.32
CA PHE A 103 -12.98 15.80 -13.90
C PHE A 103 -11.58 15.34 -13.48
N GLN A 104 -10.58 16.25 -13.54
CA GLN A 104 -9.20 15.92 -13.11
C GLN A 104 -9.12 15.49 -11.65
N GLN A 105 -9.81 16.22 -10.75
CA GLN A 105 -9.86 15.88 -9.33
C GLN A 105 -10.55 14.52 -9.09
N ASN A 106 -11.68 14.30 -9.76
CA ASN A 106 -12.43 13.04 -9.64
C ASN A 106 -11.65 11.87 -10.23
N ALA A 107 -10.99 12.06 -11.39
CA ALA A 107 -10.17 11.03 -12.02
C ALA A 107 -8.98 10.61 -11.13
N GLN A 108 -8.30 11.58 -10.50
CA GLN A 108 -7.21 11.28 -9.57
C GLN A 108 -7.70 10.45 -8.38
N LYS A 109 -8.84 10.84 -7.80
CA LYS A 109 -9.45 10.10 -6.68
C LYS A 109 -9.87 8.69 -7.12
N GLN A 110 -10.53 8.57 -8.27
CA GLN A 110 -10.96 7.29 -8.83
C GLN A 110 -9.78 6.33 -9.02
N LEU A 111 -8.67 6.81 -9.59
CA LEU A 111 -7.48 6.00 -9.80
C LEU A 111 -6.86 5.52 -8.47
N GLN A 112 -6.82 6.39 -7.47
CA GLN A 112 -6.33 6.03 -6.14
C GLN A 112 -7.21 4.97 -5.46
N ASP A 113 -8.52 5.13 -5.52
CA ASP A 113 -9.48 4.17 -4.97
C ASP A 113 -9.37 2.82 -5.71
N ARG A 114 -9.22 2.88 -7.04
CA ARG A 114 -9.09 1.69 -7.89
C ARG A 114 -7.80 0.93 -7.66
N GLU A 115 -6.69 1.64 -7.51
CA GLU A 115 -5.41 1.03 -7.14
C GLU A 115 -5.51 0.26 -5.83
N GLN A 116 -6.10 0.87 -4.80
CA GLN A 116 -6.32 0.21 -3.51
C GLN A 116 -7.21 -1.03 -3.65
N GLU A 117 -8.30 -0.94 -4.41
CA GLU A 117 -9.21 -2.07 -4.65
C GLU A 117 -8.49 -3.24 -5.34
N LEU A 118 -7.73 -2.95 -6.40
CA LEU A 118 -7.04 -3.95 -7.20
C LEU A 118 -5.87 -4.60 -6.43
N LEU A 119 -5.14 -3.81 -5.61
CA LEU A 119 -4.00 -4.32 -4.85
C LEU A 119 -4.41 -4.98 -3.53
N LYS A 120 -5.60 -4.66 -2.98
CA LYS A 120 -6.05 -5.23 -1.71
C LYS A 120 -5.95 -6.76 -1.65
N PRO A 121 -6.49 -7.53 -2.61
CA PRO A 121 -6.40 -8.99 -2.57
C PRO A 121 -4.96 -9.50 -2.67
N VAL A 122 -4.08 -8.78 -3.37
CA VAL A 122 -2.65 -9.12 -3.48
C VAL A 122 -1.96 -8.91 -2.13
N ILE A 123 -2.20 -7.76 -1.48
CA ILE A 123 -1.68 -7.43 -0.15
C ILE A 123 -2.19 -8.42 0.90
N ASP A 124 -3.48 -8.73 0.89
CA ASP A 124 -4.09 -9.65 1.86
C ASP A 124 -3.48 -11.06 1.72
N ARG A 125 -3.22 -11.51 0.49
CA ARG A 125 -2.54 -12.79 0.23
C ARG A 125 -1.10 -12.80 0.73
N ALA A 126 -0.36 -11.71 0.52
CA ALA A 126 1.01 -11.57 1.02
C ALA A 126 1.03 -11.59 2.56
N LYS A 127 0.18 -10.81 3.21
CA LYS A 127 0.04 -10.77 4.68
C LYS A 127 -0.28 -12.15 5.24
N LYS A 128 -1.24 -12.84 4.65
CA LYS A 128 -1.61 -14.19 5.09
C LYS A 128 -0.44 -15.17 5.00
N ALA A 129 0.34 -15.14 3.93
CA ALA A 129 1.51 -15.99 3.77
C ALA A 129 2.60 -15.68 4.81
N ILE A 130 2.84 -14.40 5.11
CA ILE A 130 3.76 -13.97 6.17
C ILE A 130 3.28 -14.47 7.53
N GLU A 131 2.01 -14.30 7.86
CA GLU A 131 1.42 -14.76 9.13
C GLU A 131 1.53 -16.28 9.29
N GLU A 132 1.26 -17.05 8.24
CA GLU A 132 1.38 -18.50 8.25
C GLU A 132 2.83 -18.94 8.48
N VAL A 133 3.80 -18.33 7.78
CA VAL A 133 5.23 -18.59 7.99
C VAL A 133 5.67 -18.21 9.40
N ALA A 134 5.20 -17.06 9.91
CA ALA A 134 5.52 -16.62 11.26
C ALA A 134 5.02 -17.62 12.30
N ARG A 135 3.82 -18.13 12.14
CA ARG A 135 3.22 -19.11 13.06
C ARG A 135 3.93 -20.47 12.98
N GLU A 136 4.18 -20.96 11.78
CA GLU A 136 4.86 -22.26 11.55
C GLU A 136 6.31 -22.23 12.02
N GLY A 137 7.00 -21.09 11.85
CA GLY A 137 8.37 -20.90 12.26
C GLY A 137 8.57 -20.51 13.73
N GLY A 138 7.48 -20.28 14.47
CA GLY A 138 7.51 -19.88 15.88
C GLY A 138 8.10 -18.49 16.10
N TYR A 139 7.97 -17.60 15.12
CA TYR A 139 8.40 -16.21 15.25
C TYR A 139 7.49 -15.43 16.19
N THR A 140 8.10 -14.61 17.04
CA THR A 140 7.38 -13.67 17.92
C THR A 140 7.03 -12.40 17.18
N TYR A 141 7.94 -11.94 16.30
CA TYR A 141 7.76 -10.75 15.45
C TYR A 141 8.35 -10.99 14.07
N ILE A 142 7.69 -10.43 13.07
CA ILE A 142 8.25 -10.25 11.73
C ILE A 142 8.31 -8.74 11.49
N LEU A 143 9.49 -8.24 11.18
CA LEU A 143 9.75 -6.83 10.92
C LEU A 143 9.80 -6.59 9.41
N ASP A 144 9.25 -5.45 8.98
CA ASP A 144 9.33 -5.04 7.58
C ASP A 144 10.62 -4.26 7.32
N ALA A 145 11.52 -4.87 6.57
CA ALA A 145 12.78 -4.25 6.13
C ALA A 145 12.61 -3.31 4.93
N GLY A 146 11.44 -3.32 4.27
CA GLY A 146 11.16 -2.46 3.12
C GLY A 146 10.85 -1.01 3.48
N THR A 147 10.58 -0.70 4.75
CA THR A 147 10.13 0.62 5.21
C THR A 147 11.23 1.49 5.81
N ALA A 148 12.51 1.12 5.67
CA ALA A 148 13.65 1.78 6.33
C ALA A 148 13.54 1.89 7.87
N ALA A 149 12.61 1.17 8.49
CA ALA A 149 12.46 1.11 9.94
C ALA A 149 13.57 0.27 10.60
N ILE A 150 14.19 -0.63 9.84
CA ILE A 150 15.32 -1.45 10.29
C ILE A 150 16.61 -0.80 9.77
N LEU A 151 17.38 -0.20 10.68
CA LEU A 151 18.67 0.42 10.34
C LEU A 151 19.84 -0.57 10.38
N TYR A 152 19.68 -1.66 11.11
CA TYR A 152 20.69 -2.71 11.27
C TYR A 152 20.00 -4.05 11.48
N ASP A 153 20.39 -5.02 10.69
CA ASP A 153 19.94 -6.41 10.78
C ASP A 153 21.12 -7.30 11.16
N GLY A 154 21.31 -7.46 12.45
CA GLY A 154 22.44 -8.20 13.03
C GLY A 154 22.12 -9.63 13.41
N GLY A 155 21.01 -10.22 12.99
CA GLY A 155 20.71 -11.60 13.37
C GLY A 155 19.24 -12.05 13.33
N GLY A 156 18.36 -11.32 12.67
CA GLY A 156 17.01 -11.79 12.37
C GLY A 156 16.99 -12.77 11.19
N ASP A 157 16.09 -13.74 11.22
CA ASP A 157 15.91 -14.64 10.08
C ASP A 157 15.25 -13.90 8.90
N ASP A 158 15.85 -13.93 7.71
CA ASP A 158 15.14 -13.55 6.49
C ASP A 158 14.10 -14.62 6.14
N ILE A 159 12.82 -14.25 6.24
CA ILE A 159 11.72 -15.19 5.93
C ILE A 159 11.25 -15.13 4.47
N MET A 160 11.82 -14.29 3.61
CA MET A 160 11.46 -14.17 2.21
C MET A 160 11.45 -15.52 1.48
N PRO A 161 12.47 -16.40 1.63
CA PRO A 161 12.48 -17.71 0.97
C PRO A 161 11.32 -18.61 1.41
N LEU A 162 10.93 -18.54 2.69
CA LEU A 162 9.83 -19.32 3.26
C LEU A 162 8.48 -18.81 2.75
N VAL A 163 8.30 -17.49 2.68
CA VAL A 163 7.09 -16.85 2.15
C VAL A 163 6.93 -17.14 0.66
N LYS A 164 8.01 -17.04 -0.13
CA LYS A 164 8.00 -17.44 -1.56
C LYS A 164 7.54 -18.88 -1.73
N LYS A 165 8.12 -19.80 -0.98
CA LYS A 165 7.73 -21.22 -1.00
C LYS A 165 6.24 -21.40 -0.64
N LYS A 166 5.75 -20.67 0.37
CA LYS A 166 4.35 -20.73 0.81
C LYS A 166 3.38 -20.22 -0.27
N LEU A 167 3.81 -19.21 -1.02
CA LEU A 167 3.05 -18.63 -2.13
C LEU A 167 3.18 -19.43 -3.44
N GLY A 168 4.06 -20.44 -3.50
CA GLY A 168 4.36 -21.22 -4.71
C GLY A 168 5.19 -20.43 -5.73
N LEU A 169 5.96 -19.44 -5.27
CA LEU A 169 6.86 -18.64 -6.08
C LEU A 169 8.25 -19.28 -6.19
N LYS A 170 8.92 -19.08 -7.32
CA LYS A 170 10.30 -19.53 -7.55
C LYS A 170 11.32 -18.52 -7.06
#